data_2d2497f0b6c749aa18b90b5cb264e6ea
#
_entry.id   2d2497f0b6c749aa18b90b5cb264e6ea
#
_cell.length_a   1.000
_cell.length_b   1.000
_cell.length_c   1.000
_cell.angle_alpha   90.00
_cell.angle_beta   90.00
_cell.angle_gamma   90.00
#
_symmetry.space_group_name_H-M   'P 1'
#
loop_
_entity.id
_entity.type
_entity.pdbx_description
1 polymer ?
#
loop_
_entity_poly.entity_id
_entity_poly.type
_entity_poly.pdbx_seq_one_letter_code
_entity_poly.pdbx_strand_id
1 'polypeptide(L)'
;MKNPPWSRDEHIVALDFYLKHAPQIPSKDSKEVIQLSDLLNSIEMKIHAAKTETFRNPAGVYMKLMNFRRFDPSYNGVGLSNGSKDEQVVWDLYAGKREELSKLAAQITLFMTSPEVKEFLPVLEADEEEGNEGQLLSRVHRYRERDRTLVKKAKERFANEYGRIFCQGCGFDFEEKYGSRGKDFIECHHTKPVSELETNGKTKISDLVLLCSNCHRIVHRRKPWLTIEELQTNIIK
;
A
#
# COMPACT_ATOMS: atom_id res chain seq x y z
N MET A 1 1.41 13.68 -26.51
CA MET A 1 2.04 13.28 -25.25
C MET A 1 1.70 11.80 -25.02
N LYS A 2 2.61 10.97 -24.53
CA LYS A 2 2.35 9.55 -24.29
C LYS A 2 1.80 9.37 -22.88
N ASN A 3 0.76 8.55 -22.69
CA ASN A 3 0.24 8.24 -21.36
C ASN A 3 1.33 7.61 -20.49
N PRO A 4 1.39 7.92 -19.18
CA PRO A 4 2.31 7.29 -18.27
C PRO A 4 2.06 5.78 -18.17
N PRO A 5 3.09 4.97 -17.86
CA PRO A 5 2.93 3.54 -17.65
C PRO A 5 1.93 3.27 -16.53
N TRP A 6 1.35 2.08 -16.52
CA TRP A 6 0.48 1.65 -15.42
C TRP A 6 1.32 1.40 -14.17
N SER A 7 0.88 1.93 -13.05
CA SER A 7 1.48 1.67 -11.74
C SER A 7 1.10 0.26 -11.24
N ARG A 8 1.82 -0.24 -10.26
CA ARG A 8 1.52 -1.53 -9.64
C ARG A 8 0.16 -1.51 -8.94
N ASP A 9 -0.21 -0.41 -8.30
CA ASP A 9 -1.50 -0.24 -7.64
C ASP A 9 -2.65 -0.34 -8.64
N GLU A 10 -2.51 0.27 -9.81
CA GLU A 10 -3.50 0.15 -10.89
C GLU A 10 -3.61 -1.29 -11.39
N HIS A 11 -2.49 -2.01 -11.50
CA HIS A 11 -2.50 -3.42 -11.90
C HIS A 11 -3.18 -4.30 -10.84
N ILE A 12 -3.00 -4.03 -9.54
CA ILE A 12 -3.68 -4.74 -8.45
C ILE A 12 -5.19 -4.55 -8.55
N VAL A 13 -5.65 -3.31 -8.70
CA VAL A 13 -7.09 -3.02 -8.84
C VAL A 13 -7.67 -3.65 -10.12
N ALA A 14 -6.94 -3.57 -11.23
CA ALA A 14 -7.37 -4.17 -12.49
C ALA A 14 -7.38 -5.71 -12.44
N LEU A 15 -6.40 -6.34 -11.78
CA LEU A 15 -6.36 -7.80 -11.61
C LEU A 15 -7.50 -8.29 -10.70
N ASP A 16 -7.80 -7.60 -9.61
CA ASP A 16 -8.93 -7.93 -8.75
C ASP A 16 -10.26 -7.86 -9.53
N PHE A 17 -10.44 -6.80 -10.34
CA PHE A 17 -11.59 -6.68 -11.22
C PHE A 17 -11.66 -7.83 -12.23
N TYR A 18 -10.54 -8.15 -12.90
CA TYR A 18 -10.46 -9.24 -13.86
C TYR A 18 -10.86 -10.58 -13.22
N LEU A 19 -10.27 -10.93 -12.10
CA LEU A 19 -10.53 -12.21 -11.43
C LEU A 19 -11.95 -12.34 -10.86
N LYS A 20 -12.61 -11.23 -10.55
CA LYS A 20 -14.04 -11.21 -10.12
C LYS A 20 -14.99 -11.48 -11.28
N HIS A 21 -14.60 -11.15 -12.51
CA HIS A 21 -15.47 -11.25 -13.69
C HIS A 21 -15.08 -12.37 -14.65
N ALA A 22 -13.89 -12.96 -14.51
CA ALA A 22 -13.46 -14.05 -15.36
C ALA A 22 -14.40 -15.27 -15.25
N PRO A 23 -14.70 -15.98 -16.36
CA PRO A 23 -14.14 -15.78 -17.71
C PRO A 23 -14.89 -14.74 -18.56
N GLN A 24 -16.01 -14.18 -18.09
CA GLN A 24 -16.89 -13.28 -18.84
C GLN A 24 -16.63 -11.81 -18.46
N ILE A 25 -15.53 -11.26 -18.96
CA ILE A 25 -15.17 -9.86 -18.68
C ILE A 25 -16.18 -8.92 -19.34
N PRO A 26 -16.81 -7.97 -18.59
CA PRO A 26 -17.72 -6.98 -19.12
C PRO A 26 -17.11 -6.16 -20.25
N SER A 27 -17.91 -5.73 -21.21
CA SER A 27 -17.44 -4.95 -22.36
C SER A 27 -16.90 -3.58 -21.95
N LYS A 28 -16.13 -2.94 -22.84
CA LYS A 28 -15.58 -1.58 -22.60
C LYS A 28 -16.67 -0.53 -22.33
N ASP A 29 -17.87 -0.75 -22.82
CA ASP A 29 -19.00 0.19 -22.72
C ASP A 29 -19.94 -0.17 -21.53
N SER A 30 -19.60 -1.19 -20.76
CA SER A 30 -20.35 -1.59 -19.57
C SER A 30 -20.15 -0.61 -18.44
N LYS A 31 -21.14 -0.53 -17.55
CA LYS A 31 -21.11 0.34 -16.37
C LYS A 31 -19.91 0.01 -15.47
N GLU A 32 -19.62 -1.25 -15.32
CA GLU A 32 -18.53 -1.76 -14.46
C GLU A 32 -17.16 -1.32 -14.97
N VAL A 33 -16.90 -1.42 -16.27
CA VAL A 33 -15.62 -0.99 -16.87
C VAL A 33 -15.50 0.52 -16.87
N ILE A 34 -16.59 1.25 -17.09
CA ILE A 34 -16.62 2.72 -16.98
C ILE A 34 -16.28 3.14 -15.53
N GLN A 35 -16.91 2.52 -14.53
CA GLN A 35 -16.62 2.81 -13.13
C GLN A 35 -15.16 2.48 -12.74
N LEU A 36 -14.61 1.38 -13.25
CA LEU A 36 -13.20 1.07 -13.06
C LEU A 36 -12.30 2.12 -13.72
N SER A 37 -12.63 2.58 -14.92
CA SER A 37 -11.94 3.67 -15.60
C SER A 37 -11.94 4.95 -14.77
N ASP A 38 -13.09 5.35 -14.23
CA ASP A 38 -13.25 6.53 -13.38
C ASP A 38 -12.41 6.41 -12.10
N LEU A 39 -12.43 5.24 -11.47
CA LEU A 39 -11.60 4.96 -10.29
C LEU A 39 -10.11 5.10 -10.61
N LEU A 40 -9.61 4.46 -11.68
CA LEU A 40 -8.21 4.53 -12.09
C LEU A 40 -7.80 5.96 -12.47
N ASN A 41 -8.69 6.72 -13.10
CA ASN A 41 -8.48 8.14 -13.35
C ASN A 41 -8.35 8.96 -12.06
N SER A 42 -9.08 8.60 -11.01
CA SER A 42 -9.00 9.28 -9.71
C SER A 42 -7.67 8.98 -8.98
N ILE A 43 -7.12 7.77 -9.14
CA ILE A 43 -5.82 7.36 -8.61
C ILE A 43 -4.70 8.24 -9.17
N GLU A 44 -4.60 8.31 -10.49
CA GLU A 44 -3.53 9.06 -11.16
C GLU A 44 -3.67 10.59 -11.03
N MET A 45 -4.90 11.12 -10.91
CA MET A 45 -5.09 12.55 -10.66
C MET A 45 -4.33 13.06 -9.43
N LYS A 46 -4.05 12.15 -8.50
CA LYS A 46 -3.37 12.48 -7.25
C LYS A 46 -1.87 12.28 -7.31
N ILE A 47 -1.36 11.56 -8.33
CA ILE A 47 0.06 11.18 -8.45
C ILE A 47 0.77 11.96 -9.59
N HIS A 48 0.09 12.26 -10.69
CA HIS A 48 0.69 12.94 -11.87
C HIS A 48 -0.17 14.09 -12.40
N ALA A 49 0.48 15.22 -12.68
CA ALA A 49 -0.19 16.46 -13.11
C ALA A 49 -0.62 16.49 -14.58
N ALA A 50 -0.11 15.62 -15.45
CA ALA A 50 -0.35 15.68 -16.91
C ALA A 50 -1.18 14.50 -17.39
N LYS A 51 -2.42 14.76 -17.83
CA LYS A 51 -3.32 13.79 -18.44
C LYS A 51 -3.57 14.08 -19.91
N THR A 52 -3.68 13.01 -20.70
CA THR A 52 -4.28 13.08 -22.03
C THR A 52 -5.76 12.69 -21.95
N GLU A 53 -6.56 13.08 -22.95
CA GLU A 53 -7.97 12.67 -23.05
C GLU A 53 -8.15 11.13 -23.08
N THR A 54 -7.11 10.40 -23.49
CA THR A 54 -7.13 8.93 -23.56
C THR A 54 -6.57 8.25 -22.31
N PHE A 55 -6.20 9.02 -21.28
CA PHE A 55 -5.63 8.44 -20.06
C PHE A 55 -6.64 7.54 -19.36
N ARG A 56 -6.27 6.29 -19.14
CA ARG A 56 -7.11 5.24 -18.48
C ARG A 56 -8.58 5.26 -18.94
N ASN A 57 -8.85 5.57 -20.22
CA ASN A 57 -10.21 5.54 -20.75
C ASN A 57 -10.77 4.09 -20.77
N PRO A 58 -12.11 3.90 -20.83
CA PRO A 58 -12.70 2.57 -20.76
C PRO A 58 -12.16 1.57 -21.78
N ALA A 59 -11.82 2.01 -23.00
CA ALA A 59 -11.23 1.14 -24.01
C ALA A 59 -9.81 0.70 -23.63
N GLY A 60 -8.98 1.61 -23.10
CA GLY A 60 -7.64 1.31 -22.61
C GLY A 60 -7.66 0.40 -21.38
N VAL A 61 -8.59 0.62 -20.46
CA VAL A 61 -8.81 -0.24 -19.28
C VAL A 61 -9.24 -1.64 -19.74
N TYR A 62 -10.21 -1.75 -20.64
CA TYR A 62 -10.63 -3.03 -21.18
C TYR A 62 -9.48 -3.80 -21.83
N MET A 63 -8.66 -3.13 -22.65
CA MET A 63 -7.46 -3.75 -23.24
C MET A 63 -6.49 -4.27 -22.16
N LYS A 64 -6.33 -3.53 -21.07
CA LYS A 64 -5.51 -3.95 -19.93
C LYS A 64 -6.07 -5.21 -19.26
N LEU A 65 -7.40 -5.29 -19.07
CA LEU A 65 -8.05 -6.50 -18.56
C LEU A 65 -7.81 -7.70 -19.50
N MET A 66 -7.87 -7.48 -20.82
CA MET A 66 -7.60 -8.54 -21.81
C MET A 66 -6.14 -9.04 -21.77
N ASN A 67 -5.19 -8.20 -21.36
CA ASN A 67 -3.80 -8.63 -21.20
C ASN A 67 -3.64 -9.72 -20.12
N PHE A 68 -4.46 -9.75 -19.06
CA PHE A 68 -4.41 -10.81 -18.05
C PHE A 68 -4.80 -12.19 -18.59
N ARG A 69 -5.59 -12.26 -19.67
CA ARG A 69 -5.99 -13.54 -20.30
C ARG A 69 -4.81 -14.41 -20.68
N ARG A 70 -3.66 -13.84 -21.00
CA ARG A 70 -2.46 -14.60 -21.38
C ARG A 70 -1.87 -15.42 -20.22
N PHE A 71 -2.17 -15.04 -18.98
CA PHE A 71 -1.71 -15.72 -17.77
C PHE A 71 -2.79 -16.63 -17.17
N ASP A 72 -4.06 -16.43 -17.58
CA ASP A 72 -5.21 -17.13 -16.99
C ASP A 72 -5.34 -18.55 -17.58
N PRO A 73 -5.07 -19.60 -16.78
CA PRO A 73 -5.18 -20.99 -17.26
C PRO A 73 -6.62 -21.40 -17.58
N SER A 74 -7.63 -20.66 -17.12
CA SER A 74 -9.04 -20.91 -17.43
C SER A 74 -9.47 -20.34 -18.78
N TYR A 75 -8.64 -19.49 -19.40
CA TYR A 75 -8.91 -18.90 -20.71
C TYR A 75 -8.40 -19.78 -21.85
N ASN A 76 -9.30 -20.30 -22.67
CA ASN A 76 -8.97 -21.22 -23.77
C ASN A 76 -8.39 -20.56 -25.02
N GLY A 77 -8.17 -19.24 -25.02
CA GLY A 77 -7.58 -18.47 -26.13
C GLY A 77 -6.09 -18.17 -25.92
N VAL A 78 -5.47 -17.51 -26.91
CA VAL A 78 -4.02 -17.20 -26.87
C VAL A 78 -3.71 -15.95 -26.03
N GLY A 79 -4.70 -15.10 -25.68
CA GLY A 79 -4.47 -13.83 -25.05
C GLY A 79 -3.71 -12.82 -25.92
N LEU A 80 -3.46 -11.61 -25.42
CA LEU A 80 -2.70 -10.58 -26.12
C LEU A 80 -1.20 -10.78 -25.89
N SER A 81 -0.39 -10.76 -26.96
CA SER A 81 1.06 -11.00 -26.89
C SER A 81 1.85 -9.86 -26.24
N ASN A 82 1.34 -8.63 -26.31
CA ASN A 82 2.03 -7.42 -25.84
C ASN A 82 1.48 -6.94 -24.48
N GLY A 83 2.17 -7.25 -23.41
CA GLY A 83 1.87 -6.75 -22.08
C GLY A 83 3.11 -6.31 -21.33
N SER A 84 2.95 -5.60 -20.21
CA SER A 84 4.06 -5.16 -19.38
C SER A 84 4.57 -6.30 -18.48
N LYS A 85 5.84 -6.20 -18.07
CA LYS A 85 6.41 -7.12 -17.06
C LYS A 85 5.66 -7.03 -15.72
N ASP A 86 5.15 -5.85 -15.39
CA ASP A 86 4.43 -5.61 -14.12
C ASP A 86 3.10 -6.36 -14.05
N GLU A 87 2.42 -6.59 -15.18
CA GLU A 87 1.21 -7.43 -15.23
C GLU A 87 1.52 -8.86 -14.78
N GLN A 88 2.64 -9.42 -15.26
CA GLN A 88 3.07 -10.75 -14.85
C GLN A 88 3.44 -10.78 -13.37
N VAL A 89 4.22 -9.80 -12.90
CA VAL A 89 4.60 -9.72 -11.48
C VAL A 89 3.39 -9.68 -10.58
N VAL A 90 2.38 -8.87 -10.91
CA VAL A 90 1.16 -8.77 -10.11
C VAL A 90 0.33 -10.04 -10.20
N TRP A 91 0.25 -10.67 -11.36
CA TRP A 91 -0.39 -11.96 -11.53
C TRP A 91 0.27 -13.05 -10.67
N ASP A 92 1.58 -13.21 -10.76
CA ASP A 92 2.34 -14.23 -10.04
C ASP A 92 2.23 -14.06 -8.51
N LEU A 93 2.18 -12.82 -8.04
CA LEU A 93 2.04 -12.52 -6.61
C LEU A 93 0.65 -12.80 -6.06
N TYR A 94 -0.42 -12.53 -6.84
CA TYR A 94 -1.76 -12.39 -6.28
C TYR A 94 -2.85 -13.26 -6.94
N ALA A 95 -2.67 -13.81 -8.15
CA ALA A 95 -3.75 -14.55 -8.82
C ALA A 95 -4.20 -15.79 -8.03
N GLY A 96 -3.27 -16.46 -7.33
CA GLY A 96 -3.57 -17.57 -6.42
C GLY A 96 -4.05 -17.15 -5.02
N LYS A 97 -4.02 -15.84 -4.69
CA LYS A 97 -4.35 -15.32 -3.36
C LYS A 97 -5.50 -14.31 -3.44
N ARG A 98 -6.64 -14.76 -3.93
CA ARG A 98 -7.79 -13.89 -4.27
C ARG A 98 -8.29 -13.03 -3.11
N GLU A 99 -8.30 -13.57 -1.89
CA GLU A 99 -8.74 -12.83 -0.71
C GLU A 99 -7.76 -11.70 -0.35
N GLU A 100 -6.46 -11.97 -0.40
CA GLU A 100 -5.42 -10.97 -0.19
C GLU A 100 -5.49 -9.87 -1.25
N LEU A 101 -5.61 -10.25 -2.52
CA LEU A 101 -5.78 -9.32 -3.65
C LEU A 101 -7.00 -8.40 -3.46
N SER A 102 -8.16 -8.97 -3.12
CA SER A 102 -9.38 -8.18 -2.92
C SER A 102 -9.26 -7.22 -1.75
N LYS A 103 -8.61 -7.61 -0.65
CA LYS A 103 -8.32 -6.70 0.48
C LYS A 103 -7.41 -5.56 0.06
N LEU A 104 -6.35 -5.84 -0.69
CA LEU A 104 -5.44 -4.82 -1.21
C LEU A 104 -6.13 -3.85 -2.16
N ALA A 105 -6.88 -4.36 -3.14
CA ALA A 105 -7.61 -3.55 -4.10
C ALA A 105 -8.66 -2.66 -3.40
N ALA A 106 -9.37 -3.18 -2.40
CA ALA A 106 -10.32 -2.42 -1.59
C ALA A 106 -9.63 -1.29 -0.80
N GLN A 107 -8.46 -1.54 -0.25
CA GLN A 107 -7.70 -0.53 0.49
C GLN A 107 -7.17 0.57 -0.43
N ILE A 108 -6.64 0.20 -1.60
CA ILE A 108 -6.23 1.17 -2.64
C ILE A 108 -7.42 2.05 -3.01
N THR A 109 -8.58 1.44 -3.27
CA THR A 109 -9.81 2.14 -3.63
C THR A 109 -10.27 3.10 -2.52
N LEU A 110 -10.35 2.62 -1.29
CA LEU A 110 -10.76 3.41 -0.12
C LEU A 110 -9.82 4.60 0.08
N PHE A 111 -8.52 4.38 0.02
CA PHE A 111 -7.54 5.44 0.16
C PHE A 111 -7.70 6.50 -0.92
N MET A 112 -7.97 6.10 -2.17
CA MET A 112 -8.12 7.01 -3.30
C MET A 112 -9.42 7.81 -3.25
N THR A 113 -10.47 7.25 -2.71
CA THR A 113 -11.77 7.91 -2.59
C THR A 113 -11.91 8.75 -1.31
N SER A 114 -11.03 8.56 -0.32
CA SER A 114 -11.06 9.31 0.94
C SER A 114 -10.73 10.80 0.74
N PRO A 115 -11.57 11.72 1.23
CA PRO A 115 -11.31 13.16 1.20
C PRO A 115 -10.06 13.57 1.99
N GLU A 116 -9.77 12.89 3.10
CA GLU A 116 -8.67 13.20 4.01
C GLU A 116 -7.30 12.99 3.35
N VAL A 117 -7.22 12.07 2.40
CA VAL A 117 -5.98 11.78 1.67
C VAL A 117 -5.58 12.90 0.72
N LYS A 118 -6.54 13.69 0.23
CA LYS A 118 -6.26 14.81 -0.69
C LYS A 118 -5.35 15.86 -0.08
N GLU A 119 -5.38 16.03 1.24
CA GLU A 119 -4.63 17.07 1.97
C GLU A 119 -3.17 16.66 2.20
N PHE A 120 -2.85 15.36 2.20
CA PHE A 120 -1.53 14.84 2.59
C PHE A 120 -0.65 14.36 1.43
N LEU A 121 -1.20 14.22 0.23
CA LEU A 121 -0.44 13.76 -0.94
C LEU A 121 0.77 14.62 -1.31
N PRO A 122 0.73 15.97 -1.24
CA PRO A 122 1.87 16.81 -1.60
C PRO A 122 3.09 16.62 -0.70
N VAL A 123 2.89 16.17 0.56
CA VAL A 123 3.96 15.99 1.55
C VAL A 123 4.73 14.66 1.32
N LEU A 124 4.18 13.77 0.52
CA LEU A 124 4.71 12.42 0.32
C LEU A 124 5.52 12.27 -0.99
N GLU A 125 5.65 13.33 -1.79
CA GLU A 125 6.25 13.27 -3.13
C GLU A 125 7.80 13.30 -3.14
N ALA A 126 8.45 13.62 -2.01
CA ALA A 126 9.85 14.00 -2.04
C ALA A 126 10.87 12.85 -2.01
N ASP A 127 10.52 11.67 -1.54
CA ASP A 127 11.50 10.57 -1.39
C ASP A 127 10.86 9.23 -1.73
N GLU A 128 11.23 8.58 -2.89
CA GLU A 128 11.46 7.15 -2.81
C GLU A 128 11.41 6.33 -4.09
N GLU A 129 12.33 5.35 -4.16
CA GLU A 129 12.36 4.23 -5.07
C GLU A 129 11.17 3.27 -4.84
N GLU A 130 10.61 2.73 -5.91
CA GLU A 130 9.47 1.81 -5.88
C GLU A 130 9.80 0.51 -5.15
N GLY A 131 9.12 0.26 -4.03
CA GLY A 131 9.10 -1.05 -3.38
C GLY A 131 8.17 -2.05 -4.08
N ASN A 132 8.24 -3.35 -3.66
CA ASN A 132 7.41 -4.42 -4.22
C ASN A 132 5.88 -4.26 -4.01
N GLU A 133 5.43 -3.32 -3.20
CA GLU A 133 4.01 -3.09 -2.85
C GLU A 133 3.28 -2.07 -3.72
N GLY A 134 3.94 -1.39 -4.64
CA GLY A 134 3.36 -0.23 -5.28
C GLY A 134 3.47 1.04 -4.41
N GLN A 135 3.55 2.18 -5.06
CA GLN A 135 3.79 3.47 -4.39
C GLN A 135 2.66 3.85 -3.43
N LEU A 136 1.43 3.50 -3.79
CA LEU A 136 0.27 3.89 -3.03
C LEU A 136 0.12 3.13 -1.73
N LEU A 137 0.31 1.81 -1.75
CA LEU A 137 0.26 1.00 -0.53
C LEU A 137 1.36 1.39 0.46
N SER A 138 2.56 1.70 -0.02
CA SER A 138 3.64 2.25 0.79
C SER A 138 3.28 3.63 1.38
N ARG A 139 2.57 4.47 0.61
CA ARG A 139 2.07 5.77 1.08
C ARG A 139 0.94 5.62 2.10
N VAL A 140 0.01 4.68 1.90
CA VAL A 140 -1.05 4.35 2.87
C VAL A 140 -0.46 3.89 4.20
N HIS A 141 0.55 3.03 4.13
CA HIS A 141 1.24 2.55 5.33
C HIS A 141 1.88 3.72 6.10
N ARG A 142 2.65 4.56 5.42
CA ARG A 142 3.26 5.76 6.03
C ARG A 142 2.25 6.78 6.55
N TYR A 143 1.15 6.97 5.85
CA TYR A 143 0.06 7.83 6.32
C TYR A 143 -0.49 7.36 7.65
N ARG A 144 -0.74 6.05 7.79
CA ARG A 144 -1.25 5.45 9.04
C ARG A 144 -0.23 5.53 10.17
N GLU A 145 1.06 5.36 9.90
CA GLU A 145 2.13 5.53 10.89
C GLU A 145 2.26 7.00 11.36
N ARG A 146 1.77 7.94 10.57
CA ARG A 146 1.75 9.38 10.87
C ARG A 146 0.43 9.89 11.41
N ASP A 147 -0.57 9.03 11.66
CA ASP A 147 -1.81 9.46 12.34
C ASP A 147 -1.47 10.02 13.71
N ARG A 148 -1.44 11.37 13.80
CA ARG A 148 -1.00 12.09 14.98
C ARG A 148 -1.80 11.73 16.24
N THR A 149 -3.09 11.46 16.09
CA THR A 149 -3.97 11.12 17.21
C THR A 149 -3.67 9.73 17.73
N LEU A 150 -3.51 8.78 16.84
CA LEU A 150 -3.21 7.38 17.18
C LEU A 150 -1.79 7.25 17.75
N VAL A 151 -0.82 7.90 17.09
CA VAL A 151 0.58 7.96 17.56
C VAL A 151 0.67 8.56 18.93
N LYS A 152 -0.01 9.70 19.20
CA LYS A 152 -0.03 10.33 20.52
C LYS A 152 -0.58 9.38 21.59
N LYS A 153 -1.73 8.76 21.33
CA LYS A 153 -2.34 7.79 22.24
C LYS A 153 -1.45 6.56 22.50
N ALA A 154 -0.75 6.08 21.48
CA ALA A 154 0.18 4.95 21.62
C ALA A 154 1.35 5.33 22.53
N LYS A 155 1.95 6.50 22.32
CA LYS A 155 3.04 7.02 23.16
C LYS A 155 2.59 7.26 24.61
N GLU A 156 1.44 7.89 24.80
CA GLU A 156 0.87 8.12 26.15
C GLU A 156 0.62 6.80 26.88
N ARG A 157 0.03 5.82 26.22
CA ARG A 157 -0.20 4.50 26.80
C ARG A 157 1.12 3.83 27.19
N PHE A 158 2.11 3.86 26.30
CA PHE A 158 3.42 3.26 26.56
C PHE A 158 4.15 3.96 27.71
N ALA A 159 4.13 5.31 27.73
CA ALA A 159 4.72 6.08 28.83
C ALA A 159 4.05 5.78 30.18
N ASN A 160 2.72 5.61 30.21
CA ASN A 160 1.99 5.24 31.41
C ASN A 160 2.33 3.83 31.91
N GLU A 161 2.60 2.90 30.99
CA GLU A 161 2.92 1.51 31.31
C GLU A 161 4.37 1.34 31.79
N TYR A 162 5.33 2.02 31.14
CA TYR A 162 6.77 1.83 31.38
C TYR A 162 7.46 3.01 32.09
N GLY A 163 6.75 4.10 32.36
CA GLY A 163 7.30 5.32 32.98
C GLY A 163 8.18 6.17 32.08
N ARG A 164 8.50 5.70 30.87
CA ARG A 164 9.35 6.38 29.89
C ARG A 164 9.08 5.88 28.48
N ILE A 165 9.63 6.57 27.46
CA ILE A 165 9.51 6.20 26.05
C ILE A 165 10.86 5.70 25.54
N PHE A 166 10.90 4.45 25.06
CA PHE A 166 12.09 3.84 24.48
C PHE A 166 11.75 2.93 23.29
N CYS A 167 12.74 2.59 22.49
CA CYS A 167 12.60 1.69 21.37
C CYS A 167 12.34 0.25 21.84
N GLN A 168 11.21 -0.34 21.48
CA GLN A 168 10.89 -1.72 21.84
C GLN A 168 11.78 -2.75 21.12
N GLY A 169 12.46 -2.35 20.03
CA GLY A 169 13.44 -3.19 19.35
C GLY A 169 14.78 -3.25 20.08
N CYS A 170 15.40 -2.11 20.36
CA CYS A 170 16.79 -2.05 20.89
C CYS A 170 16.93 -1.37 22.25
N GLY A 171 15.85 -0.93 22.87
CA GLY A 171 15.90 -0.26 24.18
C GLY A 171 16.38 1.19 24.17
N PHE A 172 16.74 1.74 22.98
CA PHE A 172 17.28 3.10 22.89
C PHE A 172 16.24 4.13 23.35
N ASP A 173 16.64 4.99 24.29
CA ASP A 173 15.82 6.07 24.84
C ASP A 173 16.41 7.41 24.37
N PHE A 174 15.61 8.17 23.61
CA PHE A 174 16.04 9.45 23.06
C PHE A 174 16.12 10.54 24.14
N GLU A 175 15.24 10.54 25.13
CA GLU A 175 15.27 11.53 26.22
C GLU A 175 16.48 11.32 27.11
N GLU A 176 16.81 10.06 27.44
CA GLU A 176 18.03 9.72 28.19
C GLU A 176 19.29 10.16 27.43
N LYS A 177 19.31 9.99 26.10
CA LYS A 177 20.50 10.29 25.29
C LYS A 177 20.65 11.76 24.93
N TYR A 178 19.54 12.46 24.65
CA TYR A 178 19.54 13.81 24.07
C TYR A 178 18.84 14.86 24.98
N GLY A 179 18.44 14.46 26.18
CA GLY A 179 17.73 15.33 27.12
C GLY A 179 16.36 15.76 26.57
N SER A 180 15.94 16.97 26.92
CA SER A 180 14.63 17.48 26.51
C SER A 180 14.36 17.50 24.99
N ARG A 181 15.40 17.50 24.17
CA ARG A 181 15.26 17.41 22.71
C ARG A 181 14.85 16.01 22.23
N GLY A 182 15.18 14.99 23.01
CA GLY A 182 14.79 13.61 22.74
C GLY A 182 13.40 13.25 23.27
N LYS A 183 12.78 14.12 24.05
CA LYS A 183 11.49 13.87 24.67
C LYS A 183 10.44 13.54 23.61
N ASP A 184 9.70 12.44 23.80
CA ASP A 184 8.66 11.93 22.91
C ASP A 184 9.12 11.65 21.46
N PHE A 185 10.45 11.67 21.19
CA PHE A 185 10.99 11.40 19.88
C PHE A 185 11.12 9.89 19.69
N ILE A 186 10.13 9.29 19.05
CA ILE A 186 10.06 7.87 18.69
C ILE A 186 9.10 7.71 17.52
N GLU A 187 9.27 6.69 16.69
CA GLU A 187 8.38 6.36 15.59
C GLU A 187 7.41 5.24 15.99
N CYS A 188 6.19 5.26 15.44
CA CYS A 188 5.22 4.18 15.63
C CYS A 188 5.21 3.29 14.39
N HIS A 189 5.39 2.00 14.59
CA HIS A 189 5.36 0.98 13.54
C HIS A 189 4.11 0.11 13.70
N HIS A 190 3.45 -0.21 12.58
CA HIS A 190 2.35 -1.17 12.54
C HIS A 190 2.90 -2.60 12.45
N THR A 191 2.58 -3.42 13.45
CA THR A 191 3.00 -4.84 13.47
C THR A 191 2.28 -5.70 12.43
N LYS A 192 1.13 -5.23 11.92
CA LYS A 192 0.37 -5.90 10.87
C LYS A 192 0.49 -5.13 9.57
N PRO A 193 0.88 -5.78 8.46
CA PRO A 193 0.84 -5.19 7.14
C PRO A 193 -0.55 -4.64 6.81
N VAL A 194 -0.59 -3.57 6.00
CA VAL A 194 -1.87 -2.97 5.55
C VAL A 194 -2.75 -4.02 4.85
N SER A 195 -2.14 -5.00 4.18
CA SER A 195 -2.81 -6.13 3.52
C SER A 195 -3.59 -7.05 4.46
N GLU A 196 -3.23 -7.08 5.75
CA GLU A 196 -3.87 -7.94 6.75
C GLU A 196 -4.95 -7.22 7.56
N LEU A 197 -5.13 -5.92 7.36
CA LEU A 197 -6.17 -5.16 8.04
C LEU A 197 -7.53 -5.41 7.37
N GLU A 198 -8.58 -5.57 8.18
CA GLU A 198 -9.95 -5.68 7.69
C GLU A 198 -10.34 -4.44 6.87
N THR A 199 -11.23 -4.59 5.89
CA THR A 199 -11.65 -3.57 4.91
C THR A 199 -12.18 -2.27 5.53
N ASN A 200 -12.66 -2.35 6.80
CA ASN A 200 -13.03 -1.22 7.64
C ASN A 200 -12.09 -1.07 8.85
N GLY A 201 -10.92 -1.71 8.80
CA GLY A 201 -10.04 -1.89 9.93
C GLY A 201 -9.46 -0.60 10.46
N LYS A 202 -10.01 -0.13 11.56
CA LYS A 202 -9.35 0.88 12.38
C LYS A 202 -8.10 0.23 12.98
N THR A 203 -6.95 0.85 12.79
CA THR A 203 -5.73 0.46 13.51
C THR A 203 -5.97 0.54 15.01
N LYS A 204 -5.71 -0.54 15.73
CA LYS A 204 -5.78 -0.54 17.20
C LYS A 204 -4.42 -0.12 17.75
N ILE A 205 -4.42 0.53 18.93
CA ILE A 205 -3.16 0.88 19.62
C ILE A 205 -2.32 -0.37 19.91
N SER A 206 -2.96 -1.53 20.12
CA SER A 206 -2.29 -2.83 20.29
C SER A 206 -1.53 -3.33 19.06
N ASP A 207 -1.83 -2.79 17.89
CA ASP A 207 -1.15 -3.14 16.64
C ASP A 207 0.04 -2.20 16.35
N LEU A 208 0.36 -1.30 17.30
CA LEU A 208 1.47 -0.34 17.20
C LEU A 208 2.59 -0.69 18.20
N VAL A 209 3.81 -0.55 17.71
CA VAL A 209 5.03 -0.64 18.52
C VAL A 209 5.88 0.61 18.34
N LEU A 210 6.61 1.00 19.38
CA LEU A 210 7.49 2.16 19.34
C LEU A 210 8.91 1.73 18.96
N LEU A 211 9.42 2.27 17.85
CA LEU A 211 10.75 1.96 17.33
C LEU A 211 11.57 3.23 17.10
N CYS A 212 12.87 3.17 17.34
CA CYS A 212 13.77 4.20 16.84
C CYS A 212 13.86 4.12 15.30
N SER A 213 14.26 5.20 14.65
CA SER A 213 14.33 5.30 13.19
C SER A 213 15.20 4.19 12.56
N ASN A 214 16.25 3.74 13.24
CA ASN A 214 17.11 2.67 12.77
C ASN A 214 16.39 1.31 12.78
N CYS A 215 15.78 0.95 13.91
CA CYS A 215 15.01 -0.28 14.04
C CYS A 215 13.83 -0.30 13.08
N HIS A 216 13.12 0.82 12.96
CA HIS A 216 11.98 0.95 12.05
C HIS A 216 12.39 0.72 10.59
N ARG A 217 13.48 1.35 10.12
CA ARG A 217 14.02 1.11 8.78
C ARG A 217 14.49 -0.33 8.54
N ILE A 218 15.05 -0.97 9.56
CA ILE A 218 15.49 -2.37 9.45
C ILE A 218 14.30 -3.31 9.32
N VAL A 219 13.23 -3.11 10.08
CA VAL A 219 12.00 -3.90 9.97
C VAL A 219 11.45 -3.85 8.55
N HIS A 220 11.44 -2.66 7.93
CA HIS A 220 10.92 -2.46 6.58
C HIS A 220 11.87 -2.84 5.45
N ARG A 221 13.14 -3.18 5.74
CA ARG A 221 14.16 -3.37 4.71
C ARG A 221 13.89 -4.53 3.75
N ARG A 222 13.25 -5.60 4.21
CA ARG A 222 12.94 -6.80 3.42
C ARG A 222 11.58 -7.36 3.81
N LYS A 223 10.94 -8.08 2.88
CA LYS A 223 9.71 -8.83 3.15
C LYS A 223 10.00 -10.32 3.25
N PRO A 224 9.25 -11.02 4.12
CA PRO A 224 8.29 -10.47 5.09
C PRO A 224 8.99 -9.57 6.09
N TRP A 225 8.25 -8.58 6.67
CA TRP A 225 8.81 -7.70 7.70
C TRP A 225 9.18 -8.51 8.95
N LEU A 226 10.24 -8.07 9.62
CA LEU A 226 10.63 -8.70 10.87
C LEU A 226 9.56 -8.46 11.95
N THR A 227 9.25 -9.49 12.72
CA THR A 227 8.52 -9.30 13.99
C THR A 227 9.41 -8.59 15.00
N ILE A 228 8.82 -8.08 16.08
CA ILE A 228 9.60 -7.43 17.15
C ILE A 228 10.52 -8.44 17.84
N GLU A 229 10.06 -9.66 18.02
CA GLU A 229 10.84 -10.76 18.61
C GLU A 229 12.04 -11.12 17.73
N GLU A 230 11.86 -11.20 16.41
CA GLU A 230 12.94 -11.41 15.44
C GLU A 230 13.92 -10.23 15.44
N LEU A 231 13.41 -8.99 15.49
CA LEU A 231 14.24 -7.80 15.59
C LEU A 231 15.11 -7.85 16.85
N GLN A 232 14.53 -8.11 18.01
CA GLN A 232 15.24 -8.20 19.29
C GLN A 232 16.27 -9.33 19.31
N THR A 233 15.94 -10.50 18.75
CA THR A 233 16.80 -11.68 18.78
C THR A 233 17.96 -11.60 17.79
N ASN A 234 17.72 -11.07 16.59
CA ASN A 234 18.67 -11.18 15.48
C ASN A 234 19.53 -9.93 15.26
N ILE A 235 19.10 -8.75 15.74
CA ILE A 235 19.74 -7.47 15.39
C ILE A 235 20.53 -6.87 16.55
N ILE A 236 20.25 -7.29 17.77
CA ILE A 236 20.86 -6.69 18.98
C ILE A 236 22.06 -7.52 19.48
N LYS A 237 22.45 -8.55 18.78
CA LYS A 237 23.73 -9.23 18.99
C LYS A 237 24.80 -8.43 18.25
#